data_0778a049f820810f995caa02eea2f10d
#
_entry.id   0778a049f820810f995caa02eea2f10d
#
_cell.length_a   1.000
_cell.length_b   1.000
_cell.length_c   1.000
_cell.angle_alpha   90.00
_cell.angle_beta   90.00
_cell.angle_gamma   90.00
#
_symmetry.space_group_name_H-M   'P 1'
#
loop_
_entity.id
_entity.type
_entity.pdbx_description
1 polymer ?
#
loop_
_entity_poly.entity_id
_entity_poly.type
_entity_poly.pdbx_seq_one_letter_code
_entity_poly.pdbx_strand_id
1 'polypeptide(L)'
;CSIGAYVGAAYASGRLEELKAWASSLTEWQTLSLMGIGIRRGGLASGQKVFDKLSDEFCAATFETMEKPFACVATDLYSGREVVFNKGDVGNSIQASCAIPALFSPIAYNDRWLVDGAVVNPVPVNLCRQLGADFVIAVNLNADFRPLQIARETAKHEETQEKNEHFFKKSQDVVRQWFSPEPKDNSKQAPGILSVMSSSLEILQARVTRSRLAGEPPDILIEPTLTDVGLMEFHRCAELCETGEQVVKRLAEQIRYQLVLDEVLPPDEVDPDALEAPKAPNEANEEIS
;
A
#
# COMPACT_ATOMS: atom_id res chain seq x y z
N CYS A 1 6.48 0.98 -5.78
CA CYS A 1 5.72 2.18 -6.06
C CYS A 1 5.00 2.63 -4.79
N SER A 2 4.89 3.95 -4.56
CA SER A 2 4.18 4.55 -3.43
C SER A 2 4.58 3.93 -2.09
N ILE A 3 3.62 3.60 -1.19
CA ILE A 3 3.94 2.97 0.10
C ILE A 3 4.75 1.67 -0.06
N GLY A 4 4.55 0.93 -1.14
CA GLY A 4 5.35 -0.25 -1.46
C GLY A 4 6.83 0.09 -1.73
N ALA A 5 7.17 1.33 -2.08
CA ALA A 5 8.56 1.75 -2.18
C ALA A 5 9.22 1.86 -0.80
N TYR A 6 8.50 2.33 0.23
CA TYR A 6 9.00 2.32 1.60
C TYR A 6 9.25 0.92 2.13
N VAL A 7 8.24 0.05 1.99
CA VAL A 7 8.34 -1.34 2.44
C VAL A 7 9.49 -2.06 1.72
N GLY A 8 9.57 -1.86 0.39
CA GLY A 8 10.65 -2.43 -0.43
C GLY A 8 12.03 -1.91 -0.06
N ALA A 9 12.17 -0.61 0.22
CA ALA A 9 13.44 -0.02 0.63
C ALA A 9 13.89 -0.52 2.01
N ALA A 10 12.97 -0.62 2.97
CA ALA A 10 13.28 -1.18 4.28
C ALA A 10 13.70 -2.66 4.16
N TYR A 11 13.01 -3.44 3.32
CA TYR A 11 13.39 -4.82 3.03
C TYR A 11 14.76 -4.92 2.37
N ALA A 12 15.02 -4.10 1.35
CA ALA A 12 16.30 -4.08 0.66
C ALA A 12 17.47 -3.59 1.53
N SER A 13 17.16 -2.84 2.58
CA SER A 13 18.11 -2.34 3.60
C SER A 13 18.26 -3.27 4.80
N GLY A 14 17.58 -4.45 4.83
CA GLY A 14 17.62 -5.39 5.96
C GLY A 14 16.88 -4.90 7.22
N ARG A 15 15.96 -3.91 7.10
CA ARG A 15 15.27 -3.26 8.23
C ARG A 15 13.74 -3.41 8.22
N LEU A 16 13.24 -4.45 7.54
CA LEU A 16 11.79 -4.66 7.42
C LEU A 16 11.12 -4.91 8.78
N GLU A 17 11.76 -5.68 9.66
CA GLU A 17 11.18 -6.03 10.96
C GLU A 17 11.11 -4.82 11.90
N GLU A 18 12.11 -3.93 11.85
CA GLU A 18 12.09 -2.67 12.60
C GLU A 18 10.98 -1.75 12.09
N LEU A 19 10.81 -1.65 10.76
CA LEU A 19 9.70 -0.90 10.16
C LEU A 19 8.35 -1.48 10.59
N LYS A 20 8.18 -2.81 10.53
CA LYS A 20 6.96 -3.50 10.95
C LYS A 20 6.65 -3.23 12.42
N ALA A 21 7.63 -3.36 13.30
CA ALA A 21 7.48 -3.11 14.73
C ALA A 21 7.07 -1.66 15.02
N TRP A 22 7.74 -0.68 14.39
CA TRP A 22 7.39 0.71 14.54
C TRP A 22 6.00 1.03 14.01
N ALA A 23 5.65 0.61 12.79
CA ALA A 23 4.35 0.89 12.19
C ALA A 23 3.20 0.24 12.97
N SER A 24 3.41 -0.97 13.52
CA SER A 24 2.43 -1.66 14.37
C SER A 24 2.24 -1.00 15.75
N SER A 25 3.20 -0.17 16.19
CA SER A 25 3.09 0.61 17.43
C SER A 25 2.35 1.93 17.28
N LEU A 26 2.05 2.36 16.04
CA LEU A 26 1.41 3.63 15.78
C LEU A 26 -0.04 3.65 16.26
N THR A 27 -0.40 4.73 16.94
CA THR A 27 -1.80 5.07 17.22
C THR A 27 -2.36 5.99 16.13
N GLU A 28 -3.69 6.07 16.01
CA GLU A 28 -4.34 7.00 15.08
C GLU A 28 -3.83 8.43 15.25
N TRP A 29 -3.69 8.91 16.49
CA TRP A 29 -3.14 10.24 16.80
C TRP A 29 -1.71 10.45 16.33
N GLN A 30 -0.85 9.46 16.52
CA GLN A 30 0.53 9.53 16.05
C GLN A 30 0.60 9.56 14.53
N THR A 31 -0.22 8.76 13.86
CA THR A 31 -0.35 8.77 12.39
C THR A 31 -0.74 10.15 11.89
N LEU A 32 -1.79 10.75 12.43
CA LEU A 32 -2.23 12.10 12.06
C LEU A 32 -1.17 13.17 12.34
N SER A 33 -0.47 13.08 13.47
CA SER A 33 0.61 14.01 13.84
C SER A 33 1.81 13.93 12.89
N LEU A 34 2.18 12.72 12.45
CA LEU A 34 3.27 12.49 11.51
C LEU A 34 2.98 13.07 10.13
N MET A 35 1.72 13.04 9.71
CA MET A 35 1.31 13.55 8.39
C MET A 35 1.38 15.06 8.27
N GLY A 36 1.41 15.80 9.39
CA GLY A 36 1.59 17.26 9.35
C GLY A 36 0.53 17.97 8.52
N ILE A 37 -0.73 17.89 8.95
CA ILE A 37 -1.88 18.46 8.26
C ILE A 37 -1.75 19.99 8.18
N GLY A 38 -1.78 20.53 6.96
CA GLY A 38 -1.75 21.97 6.71
C GLY A 38 -1.79 22.25 5.21
N ILE A 39 -2.56 23.27 4.82
CA ILE A 39 -2.64 23.69 3.40
C ILE A 39 -1.31 24.30 3.00
N ARG A 40 -0.56 23.59 2.16
CA ARG A 40 0.65 24.10 1.48
C ARG A 40 0.43 24.12 -0.03
N ARG A 41 1.24 24.88 -0.77
CA ARG A 41 1.17 24.90 -2.23
C ARG A 41 1.32 23.49 -2.79
N GLY A 42 0.25 22.92 -3.34
CA GLY A 42 0.24 21.66 -4.05
C GLY A 42 -0.17 20.42 -3.23
N GLY A 43 -0.45 20.54 -1.90
CA GLY A 43 -0.90 19.39 -1.10
C GLY A 43 -1.56 19.78 0.21
N LEU A 44 -2.35 18.88 0.79
CA LEU A 44 -3.03 19.05 2.09
C LEU A 44 -2.19 18.62 3.28
N ALA A 45 -1.19 17.76 3.07
CA ALA A 45 -0.28 17.28 4.09
C ALA A 45 1.17 17.49 3.65
N SER A 46 2.08 17.75 4.58
CA SER A 46 3.50 17.81 4.24
C SER A 46 4.15 16.42 4.19
N GLY A 47 3.69 15.51 5.03
CA GLY A 47 4.30 14.17 5.19
C GLY A 47 5.77 14.20 5.61
N GLN A 48 6.41 15.38 5.70
CA GLN A 48 7.86 15.49 5.85
C GLN A 48 8.40 14.70 7.04
N LYS A 49 7.72 14.80 8.19
CA LYS A 49 8.16 14.08 9.40
C LYS A 49 8.14 12.56 9.25
N VAL A 50 7.14 12.03 8.56
CA VAL A 50 7.08 10.58 8.31
C VAL A 50 8.11 10.18 7.28
N PHE A 51 8.30 10.99 6.24
CA PHE A 51 9.29 10.72 5.20
C PHE A 51 10.71 10.76 5.77
N ASP A 52 11.08 11.80 6.54
CA ASP A 52 12.37 11.90 7.19
C ASP A 52 12.61 10.69 8.13
N LYS A 53 11.65 10.39 9.01
CA LYS A 53 11.77 9.25 9.91
C LYS A 53 11.95 7.92 9.18
N LEU A 54 11.15 7.67 8.14
CA LEU A 54 11.24 6.44 7.37
C LEU A 54 12.59 6.30 6.65
N SER A 55 13.08 7.40 6.07
CA SER A 55 14.38 7.42 5.39
C SER A 55 15.54 7.24 6.36
N ASP A 56 15.54 7.98 7.49
CA ASP A 56 16.66 8.01 8.40
C ASP A 56 16.78 6.72 9.24
N GLU A 57 15.65 6.13 9.63
CA GLU A 57 15.66 5.00 10.56
C GLU A 57 15.56 3.63 9.86
N PHE A 58 14.88 3.54 8.70
CA PHE A 58 14.53 2.24 8.10
C PHE A 58 15.09 2.03 6.69
N CYS A 59 15.77 2.99 6.10
CA CYS A 59 16.33 2.85 4.76
C CYS A 59 17.85 3.11 4.75
N ALA A 60 18.55 2.49 3.82
CA ALA A 60 19.90 2.86 3.48
C ALA A 60 19.91 4.27 2.87
N ALA A 61 21.00 5.01 3.03
CA ALA A 61 21.12 6.37 2.50
C ALA A 61 21.09 6.40 0.96
N THR A 62 21.71 5.40 0.33
CA THR A 62 21.77 5.29 -1.14
C THR A 62 21.42 3.87 -1.61
N PHE A 63 20.93 3.75 -2.85
CA PHE A 63 20.63 2.46 -3.47
C PHE A 63 21.85 1.53 -3.51
N GLU A 64 23.05 2.09 -3.68
CA GLU A 64 24.30 1.35 -3.77
C GLU A 64 24.73 0.71 -2.45
N THR A 65 24.19 1.19 -1.33
CA THR A 65 24.49 0.67 0.02
C THR A 65 23.42 -0.30 0.54
N MET A 66 22.40 -0.60 -0.27
CA MET A 66 21.38 -1.60 0.08
C MET A 66 21.92 -3.02 -0.01
N GLU A 67 21.40 -3.92 0.81
CA GLU A 67 21.78 -5.35 0.81
C GLU A 67 21.23 -6.09 -0.42
N LYS A 68 20.13 -5.59 -0.99
CA LYS A 68 19.47 -6.20 -2.15
C LYS A 68 19.21 -5.14 -3.23
N PRO A 69 19.21 -5.54 -4.52
CA PRO A 69 18.80 -4.65 -5.60
C PRO A 69 17.41 -4.08 -5.36
N PHE A 70 17.27 -2.77 -5.52
CA PHE A 70 16.01 -2.08 -5.33
C PHE A 70 15.80 -1.01 -6.40
N ALA A 71 14.54 -0.82 -6.81
CA ALA A 71 14.14 0.31 -7.63
C ALA A 71 12.74 0.78 -7.23
N CYS A 72 12.49 2.07 -7.41
CA CYS A 72 11.14 2.62 -7.29
C CYS A 72 10.81 3.55 -8.45
N VAL A 73 9.52 3.84 -8.61
CA VAL A 73 9.04 4.69 -9.70
C VAL A 73 8.32 5.93 -9.17
N ALA A 74 8.48 7.03 -9.89
CA ALA A 74 7.63 8.22 -9.79
C ALA A 74 7.11 8.58 -11.18
N THR A 75 6.22 9.55 -11.24
CA THR A 75 5.65 10.07 -12.48
C THR A 75 6.08 11.51 -12.70
N ASP A 76 6.64 11.81 -13.88
CA ASP A 76 6.85 13.19 -14.31
C ASP A 76 5.49 13.85 -14.61
N LEU A 77 5.16 14.88 -13.83
CA LEU A 77 3.84 15.51 -13.83
C LEU A 77 3.46 16.12 -15.20
N TYR A 78 4.44 16.61 -15.94
CA TYR A 78 4.16 17.31 -17.21
C TYR A 78 4.24 16.40 -18.42
N SER A 79 5.14 15.43 -18.43
CA SER A 79 5.27 14.52 -19.57
C SER A 79 4.42 13.26 -19.44
N GLY A 80 3.93 12.94 -18.23
CA GLY A 80 3.25 11.67 -17.93
C GLY A 80 4.15 10.44 -18.05
N ARG A 81 5.47 10.63 -18.09
CA ARG A 81 6.43 9.52 -18.20
C ARG A 81 6.81 8.97 -16.85
N GLU A 82 7.06 7.67 -16.83
CA GLU A 82 7.67 6.98 -15.71
C GLU A 82 9.10 7.46 -15.48
N VAL A 83 9.45 7.71 -14.22
CA VAL A 83 10.80 8.03 -13.77
C VAL A 83 11.24 6.95 -12.80
N VAL A 84 12.27 6.19 -13.19
CA VAL A 84 12.82 5.07 -12.42
C VAL A 84 14.00 5.55 -11.59
N PHE A 85 14.00 5.18 -10.31
CA PHE A 85 15.10 5.38 -9.39
C PHE A 85 15.69 4.03 -8.98
N ASN A 86 16.97 3.84 -9.21
CA ASN A 86 17.74 2.66 -8.81
C ASN A 86 19.18 3.01 -8.41
N LYS A 87 19.48 4.30 -8.20
CA LYS A 87 20.79 4.82 -7.79
C LYS A 87 20.67 6.16 -7.09
N GLY A 88 21.68 6.48 -6.27
CA GLY A 88 21.79 7.74 -5.54
C GLY A 88 20.91 7.74 -4.29
N ASP A 89 20.33 8.91 -3.94
CA ASP A 89 19.58 9.13 -2.70
C ASP A 89 18.24 8.37 -2.66
N VAL A 90 18.09 7.52 -1.66
CA VAL A 90 16.89 6.68 -1.47
C VAL A 90 15.73 7.49 -0.93
N GLY A 91 15.96 8.33 0.06
CA GLY A 91 14.90 9.10 0.75
C GLY A 91 14.12 9.99 -0.22
N ASN A 92 14.84 10.81 -1.00
CA ASN A 92 14.22 11.68 -2.00
C ASN A 92 13.49 10.88 -3.10
N SER A 93 14.04 9.74 -3.50
CA SER A 93 13.43 8.89 -4.53
C SER A 93 12.11 8.27 -4.05
N ILE A 94 12.08 7.78 -2.82
CA ILE A 94 10.87 7.22 -2.22
C ILE A 94 9.83 8.32 -1.98
N GLN A 95 10.26 9.49 -1.48
CA GLN A 95 9.37 10.63 -1.29
C GLN A 95 8.69 11.03 -2.61
N ALA A 96 9.43 11.05 -3.72
CA ALA A 96 8.86 11.29 -5.05
C ALA A 96 7.89 10.19 -5.46
N SER A 97 8.23 8.91 -5.20
CA SER A 97 7.37 7.76 -5.47
C SER A 97 6.05 7.78 -4.68
N CYS A 98 6.03 8.43 -3.52
CA CYS A 98 4.88 8.54 -2.61
C CYS A 98 4.18 9.90 -2.67
N ALA A 99 4.54 10.79 -3.59
CA ALA A 99 3.95 12.12 -3.71
C ALA A 99 2.54 12.05 -4.34
N ILE A 100 1.57 11.51 -3.61
CA ILE A 100 0.18 11.31 -4.04
C ILE A 100 -0.42 12.65 -4.42
N PRO A 101 -0.94 12.81 -5.68
CA PRO A 101 -1.55 14.06 -6.12
C PRO A 101 -2.65 14.52 -5.18
N ALA A 102 -2.68 15.82 -4.93
CA ALA A 102 -3.58 16.51 -4.02
C ALA A 102 -3.36 16.23 -2.52
N LEU A 103 -2.77 15.11 -2.13
CA LEU A 103 -2.40 14.84 -0.74
C LEU A 103 -1.05 15.46 -0.40
N PHE A 104 0.00 15.10 -1.13
CA PHE A 104 1.34 15.60 -0.94
C PHE A 104 1.76 16.56 -2.05
N SER A 105 2.69 17.46 -1.73
CA SER A 105 3.26 18.37 -2.74
C SER A 105 4.12 17.58 -3.73
N PRO A 106 4.10 17.92 -5.02
CA PRO A 106 5.04 17.37 -5.99
C PRO A 106 6.49 17.62 -5.57
N ILE A 107 7.37 16.70 -5.89
CA ILE A 107 8.80 16.76 -5.57
C ILE A 107 9.59 17.29 -6.76
N ALA A 108 10.41 18.32 -6.52
CA ALA A 108 11.30 18.85 -7.54
C ALA A 108 12.52 17.92 -7.73
N TYR A 109 12.80 17.50 -8.96
CA TYR A 109 13.92 16.64 -9.30
C TYR A 109 14.44 16.93 -10.72
N ASN A 110 15.69 17.38 -10.86
CA ASN A 110 16.32 17.66 -12.15
C ASN A 110 15.41 18.44 -13.14
N ASP A 111 14.96 19.64 -12.72
CA ASP A 111 14.06 20.52 -13.49
C ASP A 111 12.70 19.92 -13.84
N ARG A 112 12.28 18.86 -13.15
CA ARG A 112 10.98 18.22 -13.27
C ARG A 112 10.20 18.29 -11.97
N TRP A 113 8.90 18.19 -12.06
CA TRP A 113 8.03 17.96 -10.93
C TRP A 113 7.52 16.52 -10.97
N LEU A 114 7.78 15.79 -9.90
CA LEU A 114 7.42 14.38 -9.76
C LEU A 114 6.24 14.23 -8.83
N VAL A 115 5.37 13.30 -9.18
CA VAL A 115 4.26 12.81 -8.36
C VAL A 115 4.31 11.30 -8.24
N ASP A 116 3.41 10.71 -7.43
CA ASP A 116 3.36 9.27 -7.17
C ASP A 116 3.43 8.43 -8.45
N GLY A 117 4.24 7.39 -8.39
CA GLY A 117 4.43 6.46 -9.50
C GLY A 117 3.17 5.69 -9.88
N ALA A 118 2.22 5.53 -8.94
CA ALA A 118 0.96 4.84 -9.20
C ALA A 118 0.06 5.55 -10.22
N VAL A 119 0.36 6.81 -10.57
CA VAL A 119 -0.33 7.52 -11.67
C VAL A 119 -0.10 6.81 -13.02
N VAL A 120 1.08 6.20 -13.23
CA VAL A 120 1.43 5.55 -14.52
C VAL A 120 1.80 4.08 -14.39
N ASN A 121 2.32 3.63 -13.23
CA ASN A 121 2.76 2.26 -13.02
C ASN A 121 2.57 1.80 -11.57
N PRO A 122 1.33 1.49 -11.15
CA PRO A 122 1.00 1.13 -9.76
C PRO A 122 1.69 -0.17 -9.30
N VAL A 123 1.83 -1.16 -10.19
CA VAL A 123 2.45 -2.46 -9.92
C VAL A 123 3.58 -2.69 -10.94
N PRO A 124 4.82 -2.23 -10.66
CA PRO A 124 5.88 -2.11 -11.63
C PRO A 124 6.62 -3.44 -11.89
N VAL A 125 5.95 -4.44 -12.46
CA VAL A 125 6.52 -5.75 -12.82
C VAL A 125 7.71 -5.61 -13.77
N ASN A 126 7.58 -4.71 -14.76
CA ASN A 126 8.65 -4.41 -15.71
C ASN A 126 9.98 -4.04 -15.04
N LEU A 127 9.95 -3.32 -13.93
CA LEU A 127 11.17 -2.93 -13.21
C LEU A 127 11.87 -4.14 -12.59
N CYS A 128 11.13 -5.09 -12.03
CA CYS A 128 11.71 -6.32 -11.51
C CYS A 128 12.45 -7.08 -12.63
N ARG A 129 11.82 -7.20 -13.80
CA ARG A 129 12.45 -7.84 -14.99
C ARG A 129 13.69 -7.05 -15.47
N GLN A 130 13.63 -5.72 -15.48
CA GLN A 130 14.78 -4.86 -15.83
C GLN A 130 15.94 -4.99 -14.83
N LEU A 131 15.66 -5.28 -13.57
CA LEU A 131 16.67 -5.58 -12.55
C LEU A 131 17.21 -7.00 -12.64
N GLY A 132 16.75 -7.83 -13.59
CA GLY A 132 17.20 -9.18 -13.83
C GLY A 132 16.42 -10.26 -13.08
N ALA A 133 15.21 -9.97 -12.59
CA ALA A 133 14.38 -10.98 -11.95
C ALA A 133 13.80 -11.95 -12.99
N ASP A 134 14.07 -13.24 -12.81
CA ASP A 134 13.52 -14.33 -13.62
C ASP A 134 12.11 -14.73 -13.14
N PHE A 135 11.83 -14.53 -11.85
CA PHE A 135 10.53 -14.80 -11.24
C PHE A 135 10.03 -13.58 -10.47
N VAL A 136 8.80 -13.15 -10.73
CA VAL A 136 8.19 -11.94 -10.14
C VAL A 136 6.91 -12.26 -9.39
N ILE A 137 6.91 -11.93 -8.11
CA ILE A 137 5.71 -11.92 -7.26
C ILE A 137 5.24 -10.47 -7.15
N ALA A 138 4.03 -10.18 -7.60
CA ALA A 138 3.44 -8.85 -7.53
C ALA A 138 2.32 -8.81 -6.50
N VAL A 139 2.23 -7.70 -5.76
CA VAL A 139 1.12 -7.42 -4.83
C VAL A 139 0.30 -6.26 -5.39
N ASN A 140 -0.97 -6.53 -5.68
CA ASN A 140 -1.92 -5.54 -6.17
C ASN A 140 -2.92 -5.17 -5.07
N LEU A 141 -2.74 -4.00 -4.45
CA LEU A 141 -3.62 -3.50 -3.40
C LEU A 141 -4.93 -2.90 -3.93
N ASN A 142 -5.03 -2.67 -5.25
CA ASN A 142 -6.17 -2.04 -5.90
C ASN A 142 -7.11 -3.05 -6.60
N ALA A 143 -6.98 -4.35 -6.32
CA ALA A 143 -7.75 -5.40 -6.99
C ALA A 143 -9.25 -5.31 -6.71
N ASP A 144 -9.61 -5.02 -5.46
CA ASP A 144 -10.99 -5.02 -4.95
C ASP A 144 -11.71 -3.68 -5.08
N PHE A 145 -11.25 -2.80 -5.97
CA PHE A 145 -11.96 -1.55 -6.20
C PHE A 145 -13.40 -1.83 -6.67
N ARG A 146 -14.36 -1.81 -5.72
CA ARG A 146 -15.79 -2.03 -5.94
C ARG A 146 -16.60 -0.80 -5.49
N PRO A 147 -16.81 0.20 -6.36
CA PRO A 147 -17.44 1.47 -6.01
C PRO A 147 -18.83 1.35 -5.35
N LEU A 148 -19.54 0.23 -5.59
CA LEU A 148 -20.92 0.02 -5.15
C LEU A 148 -21.06 -0.75 -3.82
N GLN A 149 -20.03 -1.47 -3.36
CA GLN A 149 -20.08 -2.19 -2.07
C GLN A 149 -19.68 -1.31 -0.90
N ILE A 150 -18.73 -0.40 -1.09
CA ILE A 150 -18.28 0.56 -0.06
C ILE A 150 -19.46 1.37 0.49
N ALA A 151 -20.41 1.78 -0.36
CA ALA A 151 -21.59 2.53 0.05
C ALA A 151 -22.61 1.74 0.91
N ARG A 152 -22.55 0.40 0.93
CA ARG A 152 -23.50 -0.44 1.68
C ARG A 152 -22.97 -0.92 3.02
N GLU A 153 -21.66 -1.07 3.18
CA GLU A 153 -21.05 -1.60 4.41
C GLU A 153 -20.71 -0.50 5.42
N THR A 154 -20.32 0.69 4.96
CA THR A 154 -20.13 1.88 5.82
C THR A 154 -21.41 2.31 6.52
N ALA A 155 -22.58 2.18 5.90
CA ALA A 155 -23.87 2.50 6.53
C ALA A 155 -24.19 1.63 7.75
N LYS A 156 -23.56 0.47 7.93
CA LYS A 156 -23.79 -0.43 9.08
C LYS A 156 -22.92 -0.14 10.30
N HIS A 157 -21.76 0.51 10.13
CA HIS A 157 -20.84 0.78 11.24
C HIS A 157 -21.10 2.10 11.99
N GLU A 158 -21.89 3.00 11.41
CA GLU A 158 -22.10 4.34 11.98
C GLU A 158 -23.17 4.46 13.07
N GLU A 159 -24.07 3.52 13.17
CA GLU A 159 -25.08 3.54 14.26
C GLU A 159 -24.50 3.45 15.69
N THR A 160 -23.20 3.17 15.84
CA THR A 160 -22.60 2.86 17.15
C THR A 160 -21.72 3.98 17.73
N GLN A 161 -21.33 5.03 17.00
CA GLN A 161 -20.34 6.02 17.48
C GLN A 161 -20.82 7.47 17.71
N GLU A 162 -22.07 7.78 17.66
CA GLU A 162 -22.58 9.18 17.70
C GLU A 162 -22.59 9.88 19.08
N LYS A 163 -21.85 9.46 20.08
CA LYS A 163 -22.05 10.06 21.43
C LYS A 163 -20.93 10.88 22.04
N ASN A 164 -19.75 11.05 21.48
CA ASN A 164 -18.74 11.95 22.07
C ASN A 164 -17.88 12.62 21.03
N GLU A 165 -17.88 13.94 20.95
CA GLU A 165 -16.82 14.86 20.48
C GLU A 165 -17.28 16.01 19.59
N HIS A 166 -17.56 17.13 20.22
CA HIS A 166 -18.04 18.33 19.51
C HIS A 166 -17.00 19.46 19.35
N PHE A 167 -15.74 19.34 19.77
CA PHE A 167 -14.85 20.51 19.86
C PHE A 167 -13.59 20.52 18.99
N PHE A 168 -13.12 19.39 18.46
CA PHE A 168 -11.89 19.32 17.63
C PHE A 168 -12.13 19.06 16.12
N LYS A 169 -13.34 19.13 15.66
CA LYS A 169 -13.82 18.64 14.37
C LYS A 169 -13.35 19.35 13.10
N LYS A 170 -12.95 20.62 13.16
CA LYS A 170 -12.89 21.42 11.92
C LYS A 170 -11.68 21.24 11.00
N SER A 171 -10.52 20.83 11.51
CA SER A 171 -9.33 20.58 10.69
C SER A 171 -9.09 19.10 10.40
N GLN A 172 -9.59 18.22 11.27
CA GLN A 172 -9.55 16.77 11.06
C GLN A 172 -10.56 16.31 10.01
N ASP A 173 -11.73 16.94 9.94
CA ASP A 173 -12.80 16.58 9.01
C ASP A 173 -12.37 16.71 7.54
N VAL A 174 -11.52 17.66 7.18
CA VAL A 174 -11.06 17.85 5.80
C VAL A 174 -10.17 16.69 5.34
N VAL A 175 -9.29 16.16 6.19
CA VAL A 175 -8.39 15.06 5.83
C VAL A 175 -9.10 13.71 5.98
N ARG A 176 -9.92 13.54 7.02
CA ARG A 176 -10.75 12.34 7.19
C ARG A 176 -11.74 12.20 6.03
N GLN A 177 -12.32 13.29 5.54
CA GLN A 177 -13.21 13.34 4.39
C GLN A 177 -12.52 12.94 3.07
N TRP A 178 -11.20 13.01 3.01
CA TRP A 178 -10.41 12.65 1.83
C TRP A 178 -10.06 11.17 1.75
N PHE A 179 -9.89 10.51 2.90
CA PHE A 179 -9.31 9.18 3.02
C PHE A 179 -10.19 8.15 3.69
N SER A 180 -11.28 8.56 4.29
CA SER A 180 -12.30 7.65 4.79
C SER A 180 -13.46 7.59 3.80
N PRO A 181 -14.01 6.41 3.51
CA PRO A 181 -15.28 6.31 2.80
C PRO A 181 -16.31 7.12 3.58
N GLU A 182 -16.86 8.18 3.00
CA GLU A 182 -17.86 8.99 3.68
C GLU A 182 -19.05 8.16 4.09
N PRO A 183 -19.54 8.31 5.35
CA PRO A 183 -20.84 7.82 5.73
C PRO A 183 -21.91 8.58 4.95
N LYS A 184 -22.62 7.89 4.11
CA LYS A 184 -23.71 8.48 3.34
C LYS A 184 -25.04 8.25 4.05
N ASP A 185 -25.41 9.21 4.86
CA ASP A 185 -26.82 9.48 5.05
C ASP A 185 -27.14 10.87 4.45
N ASN A 186 -27.13 10.93 3.12
CA ASN A 186 -27.86 11.93 2.33
C ASN A 186 -27.80 11.57 0.86
N SER A 187 -28.72 10.72 0.43
CA SER A 187 -28.89 10.26 -0.96
C SER A 187 -29.20 11.37 -2.00
N LYS A 188 -28.97 12.64 -1.66
CA LYS A 188 -29.33 13.79 -2.51
C LYS A 188 -28.24 14.86 -2.67
N GLN A 189 -27.12 14.81 -1.96
CA GLN A 189 -26.03 15.76 -2.18
C GLN A 189 -24.91 15.13 -3.04
N ALA A 190 -24.45 15.88 -4.04
CA ALA A 190 -23.29 15.45 -4.84
C ALA A 190 -22.04 15.39 -3.95
N PRO A 191 -21.14 14.40 -4.15
CA PRO A 191 -19.90 14.30 -3.41
C PRO A 191 -19.04 15.57 -3.61
N GLY A 192 -18.25 15.93 -2.58
CA GLY A 192 -17.36 17.08 -2.64
C GLY A 192 -16.28 16.91 -3.72
N ILE A 193 -15.70 18.02 -4.20
CA ILE A 193 -14.67 18.01 -5.24
C ILE A 193 -13.50 17.09 -4.89
N LEU A 194 -13.05 17.10 -3.66
CA LEU A 194 -11.92 16.30 -3.20
C LEU A 194 -12.24 14.80 -3.23
N SER A 195 -13.43 14.42 -2.78
CA SER A 195 -13.92 13.03 -2.85
C SER A 195 -14.03 12.55 -4.30
N VAL A 196 -14.54 13.39 -5.20
CA VAL A 196 -14.60 13.08 -6.64
C VAL A 196 -13.20 12.88 -7.22
N MET A 197 -12.24 13.74 -6.88
CA MET A 197 -10.87 13.64 -7.36
C MET A 197 -10.18 12.36 -6.84
N SER A 198 -10.30 12.06 -5.55
CA SER A 198 -9.73 10.83 -4.95
C SER A 198 -10.31 9.57 -5.60
N SER A 199 -11.63 9.46 -5.65
CA SER A 199 -12.29 8.32 -6.27
C SER A 199 -11.97 8.19 -7.77
N SER A 200 -11.84 9.31 -8.48
CA SER A 200 -11.44 9.29 -9.89
C SER A 200 -10.01 8.78 -10.06
N LEU A 201 -9.08 9.21 -9.20
CA LEU A 201 -7.70 8.73 -9.20
C LEU A 201 -7.64 7.23 -8.92
N GLU A 202 -8.37 6.74 -7.93
CA GLU A 202 -8.44 5.31 -7.60
C GLU A 202 -8.99 4.48 -8.78
N ILE A 203 -10.06 4.96 -9.45
CA ILE A 203 -10.60 4.33 -10.65
C ILE A 203 -9.55 4.25 -11.75
N LEU A 204 -8.83 5.36 -12.00
CA LEU A 204 -7.80 5.43 -13.02
C LEU A 204 -6.63 4.49 -12.69
N GLN A 205 -6.17 4.47 -11.45
CA GLN A 205 -5.11 3.56 -10.99
C GLN A 205 -5.52 2.09 -11.16
N ALA A 206 -6.75 1.71 -10.79
CA ALA A 206 -7.24 0.36 -10.99
C ALA A 206 -7.30 -0.03 -12.48
N ARG A 207 -7.62 0.91 -13.38
CA ARG A 207 -7.62 0.70 -14.82
C ARG A 207 -6.20 0.57 -15.38
N VAL A 208 -5.29 1.45 -14.96
CA VAL A 208 -3.87 1.40 -15.34
C VAL A 208 -3.25 0.10 -14.88
N THR A 209 -3.48 -0.33 -13.62
CA THR A 209 -2.99 -1.60 -13.08
C THR A 209 -3.40 -2.78 -13.96
N ARG A 210 -4.70 -2.90 -14.28
CA ARG A 210 -5.20 -4.00 -15.13
C ARG A 210 -4.56 -3.98 -16.52
N SER A 211 -4.43 -2.80 -17.12
CA SER A 211 -3.80 -2.66 -18.44
C SER A 211 -2.32 -3.05 -18.42
N ARG A 212 -1.58 -2.65 -17.39
CA ARG A 212 -0.17 -2.99 -17.21
C ARG A 212 0.03 -4.47 -16.97
N LEU A 213 -0.70 -5.07 -16.04
CA LEU A 213 -0.61 -6.50 -15.72
C LEU A 213 -1.05 -7.40 -16.89
N ALA A 214 -1.91 -6.91 -17.79
CA ALA A 214 -2.26 -7.65 -19.01
C ALA A 214 -1.11 -7.68 -20.03
N GLY A 215 -0.29 -6.62 -20.09
CA GLY A 215 0.85 -6.54 -21.00
C GLY A 215 2.13 -7.14 -20.43
N GLU A 216 2.31 -7.04 -19.11
CA GLU A 216 3.51 -7.48 -18.38
C GLU A 216 3.06 -8.26 -17.13
N PRO A 217 2.58 -9.51 -17.26
CA PRO A 217 2.08 -10.28 -16.13
C PRO A 217 3.22 -10.71 -15.20
N PRO A 218 3.00 -10.71 -13.87
CA PRO A 218 3.89 -11.38 -12.94
C PRO A 218 3.69 -12.90 -12.99
N ASP A 219 4.60 -13.67 -12.42
CA ASP A 219 4.47 -15.12 -12.28
C ASP A 219 3.45 -15.46 -11.19
N ILE A 220 3.45 -14.69 -10.10
CA ILE A 220 2.43 -14.77 -9.04
C ILE A 220 1.83 -13.37 -8.83
N LEU A 221 0.50 -13.30 -8.78
CA LEU A 221 -0.24 -12.10 -8.42
C LEU A 221 -0.97 -12.31 -7.09
N ILE A 222 -0.63 -11.47 -6.10
CA ILE A 222 -1.25 -11.47 -4.77
C ILE A 222 -2.22 -10.30 -4.70
N GLU A 223 -3.49 -10.57 -4.44
CA GLU A 223 -4.56 -9.58 -4.38
C GLU A 223 -5.29 -9.66 -3.03
N PRO A 224 -4.80 -8.97 -2.00
CA PRO A 224 -5.50 -8.92 -0.72
C PRO A 224 -6.79 -8.11 -0.82
N THR A 225 -7.82 -8.53 -0.09
CA THR A 225 -9.10 -7.80 0.01
C THR A 225 -8.96 -6.72 1.08
N LEU A 226 -8.98 -5.44 0.68
CA LEU A 226 -8.76 -4.28 1.56
C LEU A 226 -9.91 -3.26 1.45
N THR A 227 -11.14 -3.72 1.31
CA THR A 227 -12.31 -2.87 1.01
C THR A 227 -12.68 -1.87 2.11
N ASP A 228 -12.24 -2.12 3.34
CA ASP A 228 -12.53 -1.33 4.54
C ASP A 228 -11.30 -0.57 5.09
N VAL A 229 -10.21 -0.51 4.30
CA VAL A 229 -8.96 0.13 4.73
C VAL A 229 -8.77 1.46 4.02
N GLY A 230 -8.70 2.54 4.79
CA GLY A 230 -8.39 3.87 4.28
C GLY A 230 -6.89 4.06 4.03
N LEU A 231 -6.56 4.91 3.05
CA LEU A 231 -5.19 5.17 2.60
C LEU A 231 -4.24 5.62 3.73
N MET A 232 -4.76 6.24 4.79
CA MET A 232 -3.98 6.84 5.89
C MET A 232 -4.08 6.06 7.20
N GLU A 233 -4.62 4.86 7.19
CA GLU A 233 -4.84 4.06 8.41
C GLU A 233 -3.61 3.22 8.80
N PHE A 234 -2.44 3.84 8.85
CA PHE A 234 -1.18 3.15 9.22
C PHE A 234 -1.20 2.52 10.61
N HIS A 235 -2.05 3.00 11.51
CA HIS A 235 -2.28 2.40 12.83
C HIS A 235 -2.89 0.99 12.76
N ARG A 236 -3.42 0.56 11.59
CA ARG A 236 -3.91 -0.80 11.35
C ARG A 236 -2.81 -1.74 10.82
N CYS A 237 -1.55 -1.33 10.87
CA CYS A 237 -0.44 -2.10 10.29
C CYS A 237 -0.39 -3.56 10.76
N ALA A 238 -0.58 -3.83 12.06
CA ALA A 238 -0.56 -5.19 12.58
C ALA A 238 -1.65 -6.08 11.95
N GLU A 239 -2.88 -5.59 11.85
CA GLU A 239 -4.01 -6.26 11.19
C GLU A 239 -3.74 -6.50 9.71
N LEU A 240 -3.17 -5.50 9.02
CA LEU A 240 -2.85 -5.59 7.60
C LEU A 240 -1.72 -6.59 7.33
N CYS A 241 -0.72 -6.67 8.20
CA CYS A 241 0.32 -7.69 8.13
C CYS A 241 -0.27 -9.10 8.29
N GLU A 242 -1.16 -9.31 9.26
CA GLU A 242 -1.84 -10.59 9.45
C GLU A 242 -2.68 -10.97 8.20
N THR A 243 -3.42 -10.02 7.65
CA THR A 243 -4.17 -10.22 6.39
C THR A 243 -3.25 -10.65 5.25
N GLY A 244 -2.11 -9.98 5.09
CA GLY A 244 -1.09 -10.33 4.09
C GLY A 244 -0.55 -11.74 4.28
N GLU A 245 -0.19 -12.11 5.52
CA GLU A 245 0.29 -13.46 5.86
C GLU A 245 -0.76 -14.54 5.52
N GLN A 246 -2.03 -14.30 5.83
CA GLN A 246 -3.11 -15.24 5.51
C GLN A 246 -3.30 -15.42 4.00
N VAL A 247 -3.16 -14.35 3.22
CA VAL A 247 -3.25 -14.44 1.74
C VAL A 247 -2.08 -15.26 1.20
N VAL A 248 -0.86 -15.01 1.67
CA VAL A 248 0.33 -15.77 1.24
C VAL A 248 0.21 -17.24 1.63
N LYS A 249 -0.24 -17.56 2.85
CA LYS A 249 -0.47 -18.95 3.29
C LYS A 249 -1.46 -19.68 2.38
N ARG A 250 -2.53 -19.02 1.94
CA ARG A 250 -3.49 -19.62 0.99
C ARG A 250 -2.90 -19.89 -0.40
N LEU A 251 -1.93 -19.09 -0.82
CA LEU A 251 -1.25 -19.24 -2.12
C LEU A 251 0.05 -20.07 -2.03
N ALA A 252 0.42 -20.55 -0.84
CA ALA A 252 1.71 -21.18 -0.61
C ALA A 252 1.99 -22.39 -1.52
N GLU A 253 1.00 -23.25 -1.73
CA GLU A 253 1.15 -24.41 -2.64
C GLU A 253 1.38 -23.98 -4.09
N GLN A 254 0.62 -23.00 -4.57
CA GLN A 254 0.78 -22.45 -5.92
C GLN A 254 2.16 -21.81 -6.10
N ILE A 255 2.59 -21.01 -5.12
CA ILE A 255 3.91 -20.37 -5.14
C ILE A 255 5.01 -21.41 -5.20
N ARG A 256 4.95 -22.43 -4.34
CA ARG A 256 5.95 -23.52 -4.33
C ARG A 256 5.97 -24.28 -5.64
N TYR A 257 4.80 -24.63 -6.16
CA TYR A 257 4.68 -25.34 -7.43
C TYR A 257 5.36 -24.57 -8.58
N GLN A 258 5.11 -23.27 -8.68
CA GLN A 258 5.72 -22.46 -9.74
C GLN A 258 7.22 -22.26 -9.53
N LEU A 259 7.68 -22.02 -8.29
CA LEU A 259 9.11 -21.92 -7.99
C LEU A 259 9.87 -23.21 -8.31
N VAL A 260 9.26 -24.37 -8.12
CA VAL A 260 9.85 -25.66 -8.47
C VAL A 260 9.89 -25.85 -9.99
N LEU A 261 8.81 -25.49 -10.71
CA LEU A 261 8.75 -25.60 -12.17
C LEU A 261 9.77 -24.70 -12.86
N ASP A 262 10.01 -23.51 -12.29
CA ASP A 262 10.97 -22.56 -12.84
C ASP A 262 12.42 -22.83 -12.35
N GLU A 263 12.66 -23.99 -11.69
CA GLU A 263 13.98 -24.39 -11.14
C GLU A 263 14.56 -23.39 -10.14
N VAL A 264 13.71 -22.54 -9.54
CA VAL A 264 14.15 -21.53 -8.56
C VAL A 264 14.45 -22.15 -7.20
N LEU A 265 13.80 -23.28 -6.88
CA LEU A 265 14.08 -24.10 -5.69
C LEU A 265 14.25 -25.57 -6.09
N PRO A 266 15.30 -26.25 -5.59
CA PRO A 266 15.42 -27.69 -5.77
C PRO A 266 14.26 -28.42 -5.06
N PRO A 267 13.77 -29.55 -5.61
CA PRO A 267 12.63 -30.29 -5.06
C PRO A 267 12.77 -30.71 -3.60
N ASP A 268 14.00 -30.86 -3.13
CA ASP A 268 14.31 -31.35 -1.79
C ASP A 268 14.25 -30.29 -0.68
N GLU A 269 14.11 -29.00 -1.03
CA GLU A 269 13.96 -27.89 -0.08
C GLU A 269 12.50 -27.60 0.30
N VAL A 270 11.56 -28.33 -0.26
CA VAL A 270 10.15 -28.22 0.08
C VAL A 270 9.89 -29.05 1.35
N ASP A 271 9.87 -28.42 2.50
CA ASP A 271 9.49 -29.06 3.78
C ASP A 271 8.02 -29.55 3.71
N PRO A 272 7.78 -30.88 3.62
CA PRO A 272 6.42 -31.40 3.51
C PRO A 272 5.59 -31.19 4.78
N ASP A 273 6.22 -30.98 5.95
CA ASP A 273 5.53 -30.81 7.24
C ASP A 273 5.00 -29.39 7.45
N ALA A 274 5.47 -28.41 6.66
CA ALA A 274 4.92 -27.05 6.66
C ALA A 274 3.50 -26.95 6.00
N LEU A 275 2.99 -28.07 5.45
CA LEU A 275 1.70 -28.16 4.75
C LEU A 275 0.57 -28.72 5.61
N GLU A 276 0.81 -29.16 6.85
CA GLU A 276 -0.30 -29.60 7.70
C GLU A 276 -1.23 -28.42 8.02
N ALA A 277 -2.38 -28.41 7.38
CA ALA A 277 -3.49 -27.56 7.76
C ALA A 277 -3.84 -27.79 9.25
N PRO A 278 -4.22 -26.76 10.01
CA PRO A 278 -4.67 -26.95 11.37
C PRO A 278 -5.82 -27.96 11.38
N LYS A 279 -5.65 -29.07 12.10
CA LYS A 279 -6.69 -30.11 12.28
C LYS A 279 -7.95 -29.43 12.79
N ALA A 280 -9.06 -29.65 12.11
CA ALA A 280 -10.37 -29.22 12.57
C ALA A 280 -10.59 -29.68 14.03
N PRO A 281 -11.20 -28.85 14.89
CA PRO A 281 -11.51 -29.27 16.24
C PRO A 281 -12.42 -30.48 16.22
N ASN A 282 -12.02 -31.56 16.91
CA ASN A 282 -12.81 -32.78 17.11
C ASN A 282 -14.18 -32.40 17.64
N GLU A 283 -15.22 -32.74 16.88
CA GLU A 283 -16.58 -32.79 17.41
C GLU A 283 -16.59 -33.83 18.56
N ALA A 284 -16.70 -33.30 19.77
CA ALA A 284 -16.91 -34.12 20.96
C ALA A 284 -18.30 -34.75 20.85
N ASN A 285 -18.35 -36.08 20.73
CA ASN A 285 -19.55 -36.88 20.87
C ASN A 285 -20.23 -36.58 22.21
N GLU A 286 -21.35 -35.89 22.19
CA GLU A 286 -22.32 -35.97 23.29
C GLU A 286 -23.14 -37.26 23.12
N GLU A 287 -22.76 -38.31 23.84
CA GLU A 287 -23.66 -39.41 24.17
C GLU A 287 -24.62 -38.93 25.26
N ILE A 288 -25.87 -38.84 24.89
CA ILE A 288 -26.99 -38.67 25.84
C ILE A 288 -27.39 -40.07 26.30
N SER A 289 -27.32 -40.24 27.61
CA SER A 289 -28.08 -41.26 28.36
C SER A 289 -28.95 -40.61 29.40
#